data_c2b599d315b79003f4c58079ce0822b5
#
_entry.id   c2b599d315b79003f4c58079ce0822b5
#
_cell.length_a   1.000
_cell.length_b   1.000
_cell.length_c   1.000
_cell.angle_alpha   90.00
_cell.angle_beta   90.00
_cell.angle_gamma   90.00
#
_symmetry.space_group_name_H-M   'P 1'
#
loop_
_entity.id
_entity.type
_entity.pdbx_description
1 polymer ?
#
loop_
_entity_poly.entity_id
_entity_poly.type
_entity_poly.pdbx_seq_one_letter_code
_entity_poly.pdbx_strand_id
1 'polypeptide(L)'
;VSEISLDDPVIEQRYYLSKYMLASVSRDPEYPPNILGISTFDRPAWNGNYKINYNHQSPYLNLMVSGHFQQSDPHDAPYLKLMEISDEMCKRLLHHEGLYYPLGLGPHGLVSEALLLHMKSPAIHGALNMIYRYGITEDEAYAQKVYPYLRGVADFWEKDLVCRDGVYHVVGDGMHERTDGNIRDNGVPENPVNTLGYLKTF
;
A
#
# COMPACT_ATOMS: atom_id res chain seq x y z
N VAL A 1 -9.03 -20.92 12.44
CA VAL A 1 -7.83 -21.27 11.66
C VAL A 1 -8.32 -21.86 10.35
N SER A 2 -7.92 -21.26 9.22
CA SER A 2 -8.26 -21.82 7.92
C SER A 2 -7.42 -23.07 7.66
N GLU A 3 -8.07 -24.19 7.48
CA GLU A 3 -7.43 -25.44 7.11
C GLU A 3 -7.67 -25.71 5.62
N ILE A 4 -6.64 -26.15 4.94
CA ILE A 4 -6.76 -26.67 3.58
C ILE A 4 -6.23 -28.09 3.52
N SER A 5 -6.84 -28.90 2.66
CA SER A 5 -6.32 -30.20 2.28
C SER A 5 -6.28 -30.26 0.76
N LEU A 6 -5.13 -30.56 0.20
CA LEU A 6 -4.88 -30.56 -1.23
C LEU A 6 -4.30 -31.90 -1.67
N ASP A 7 -4.56 -32.29 -2.91
CA ASP A 7 -3.97 -33.51 -3.51
C ASP A 7 -2.45 -33.36 -3.72
N ASP A 8 -1.94 -32.13 -3.73
CA ASP A 8 -0.51 -31.83 -3.81
C ASP A 8 0.05 -31.46 -2.43
N PRO A 9 0.82 -32.35 -1.80
CA PRO A 9 1.36 -32.13 -0.46
C PRO A 9 2.41 -31.02 -0.42
N VAL A 10 3.07 -30.70 -1.53
CA VAL A 10 4.06 -29.60 -1.60
C VAL A 10 3.36 -28.25 -1.54
N ILE A 11 2.25 -28.09 -2.26
CA ILE A 11 1.46 -26.86 -2.22
C ILE A 11 0.82 -26.68 -0.84
N GLU A 12 0.26 -27.74 -0.26
CA GLU A 12 -0.30 -27.71 1.09
C GLU A 12 0.77 -27.31 2.12
N GLN A 13 1.95 -27.91 2.09
CA GLN A 13 3.06 -27.55 2.97
C GLN A 13 3.47 -26.09 2.79
N ARG A 14 3.55 -25.59 1.55
CA ARG A 14 3.90 -24.18 1.25
C ARG A 14 2.86 -23.21 1.79
N TYR A 15 1.58 -23.55 1.71
CA TYR A 15 0.52 -22.74 2.29
C TYR A 15 0.71 -22.55 3.79
N TYR A 16 0.86 -23.64 4.55
CA TYR A 16 1.05 -23.55 6.01
C TYR A 16 2.36 -22.89 6.39
N LEU A 17 3.45 -23.19 5.67
CA LEU A 17 4.75 -22.57 5.92
C LEU A 17 4.71 -21.06 5.70
N SER A 18 4.09 -20.57 4.63
CA SER A 18 3.95 -19.14 4.35
C SER A 18 3.16 -18.42 5.45
N LYS A 19 2.07 -19.03 5.92
CA LYS A 19 1.30 -18.49 7.07
C LYS A 19 2.10 -18.46 8.35
N TYR A 20 2.80 -19.53 8.66
CA TYR A 20 3.66 -19.60 9.83
C TYR A 20 4.77 -18.53 9.81
N MET A 21 5.43 -18.39 8.66
CA MET A 21 6.48 -17.39 8.48
C MET A 21 5.93 -15.97 8.69
N LEU A 22 4.82 -15.62 8.06
CA LEU A 22 4.23 -14.30 8.22
C LEU A 22 3.75 -14.06 9.66
N ALA A 23 3.09 -15.03 10.29
CA ALA A 23 2.65 -14.93 11.67
C ALA A 23 3.82 -14.80 12.66
N SER A 24 4.98 -15.39 12.35
CA SER A 24 6.17 -15.31 13.22
C SER A 24 6.85 -13.94 13.19
N VAL A 25 6.71 -13.18 12.11
CA VAL A 25 7.33 -11.85 11.94
C VAL A 25 6.34 -10.69 12.07
N SER A 26 5.06 -10.90 11.78
CA SER A 26 4.00 -9.88 11.89
C SER A 26 3.30 -9.96 13.24
N ARG A 27 4.04 -9.69 14.32
CA ARG A 27 3.58 -9.85 15.70
C ARG A 27 3.36 -8.55 16.44
N ASP A 28 4.11 -7.54 16.09
CA ASP A 28 3.98 -6.22 16.68
C ASP A 28 3.00 -5.39 15.84
N PRO A 29 1.86 -4.95 16.41
CA PRO A 29 0.86 -4.18 15.65
C PRO A 29 1.36 -2.81 15.18
N GLU A 30 2.49 -2.33 15.74
CA GLU A 30 3.07 -1.04 15.45
C GLU A 30 4.19 -1.09 14.41
N TYR A 31 4.81 -2.26 14.23
CA TYR A 31 6.01 -2.43 13.42
C TYR A 31 5.87 -3.64 12.49
N PRO A 32 5.45 -3.42 11.23
CA PRO A 32 5.43 -4.50 10.25
C PRO A 32 6.84 -5.03 9.99
N PRO A 33 6.96 -6.29 9.55
CA PRO A 33 8.22 -6.81 9.05
C PRO A 33 8.68 -6.01 7.83
N ASN A 34 9.97 -6.09 7.51
CA ASN A 34 10.51 -5.50 6.30
C ASN A 34 9.92 -6.17 5.03
N ILE A 35 10.25 -5.62 3.86
CA ILE A 35 9.69 -6.00 2.55
C ILE A 35 9.59 -7.50 2.28
N LEU A 36 10.49 -8.31 2.81
CA LEU A 36 10.52 -9.76 2.59
C LEU A 36 10.10 -10.56 3.84
N GLY A 37 9.64 -9.89 4.89
CA GLY A 37 9.27 -10.51 6.15
C GLY A 37 10.50 -10.97 6.92
N ILE A 38 10.87 -12.24 6.80
CA ILE A 38 12.10 -12.77 7.43
C ILE A 38 13.27 -12.46 6.53
N SER A 39 14.16 -11.56 6.98
CA SER A 39 15.45 -11.39 6.34
C SER A 39 16.40 -12.49 6.80
N THR A 40 16.84 -13.32 5.87
CA THR A 40 17.86 -14.35 6.10
C THR A 40 19.27 -13.87 5.77
N PHE A 41 19.41 -12.61 5.41
CA PHE A 41 20.68 -11.98 4.99
C PHE A 41 21.03 -10.82 5.92
N ASP A 42 22.32 -10.57 6.09
CA ASP A 42 22.83 -9.42 6.85
C ASP A 42 22.41 -8.06 6.26
N ARG A 43 22.09 -8.06 4.96
CA ARG A 43 21.61 -6.88 4.25
C ARG A 43 20.27 -7.20 3.58
N PRO A 44 19.15 -6.74 4.14
CA PRO A 44 17.85 -6.93 3.52
C PRO A 44 17.77 -6.16 2.19
N ALA A 45 16.97 -6.69 1.26
CA ALA A 45 16.69 -6.00 0.00
C ALA A 45 16.16 -4.59 0.25
N TRP A 46 16.57 -3.65 -0.58
CA TRP A 46 16.20 -2.21 -0.48
C TRP A 46 16.38 -1.62 0.94
N ASN A 47 17.42 -2.07 1.65
CA ASN A 47 17.73 -1.66 3.03
C ASN A 47 16.60 -1.94 4.04
N GLY A 48 15.74 -2.89 3.75
CA GLY A 48 14.65 -3.32 4.64
C GLY A 48 13.48 -2.35 4.77
N ASN A 49 13.39 -1.32 3.91
CA ASN A 49 12.24 -0.43 3.95
C ASN A 49 10.95 -1.12 3.45
N TYR A 50 9.80 -0.52 3.77
CA TYR A 50 8.50 -0.99 3.30
C TYR A 50 8.27 -0.47 1.88
N LYS A 51 8.22 -1.36 0.90
CA LYS A 51 7.88 -1.01 -0.49
C LYS A 51 6.36 -1.07 -0.66
N ILE A 52 5.74 0.10 -0.61
CA ILE A 52 4.28 0.22 -0.55
C ILE A 52 3.60 0.35 -1.91
N ASN A 53 4.30 0.00 -2.96
CA ASN A 53 3.67 -0.15 -4.28
C ASN A 53 3.10 -1.56 -4.53
N TYR A 54 3.48 -2.56 -3.75
CA TYR A 54 2.97 -3.93 -3.84
C TYR A 54 3.46 -4.81 -2.68
N ASN A 55 4.76 -4.81 -2.40
CA ASN A 55 5.42 -5.80 -1.55
C ASN A 55 4.97 -5.74 -0.09
N HIS A 56 4.62 -4.55 0.40
CA HIS A 56 4.08 -4.38 1.73
C HIS A 56 2.64 -4.89 1.83
N GLN A 57 1.79 -4.60 0.87
CA GLN A 57 0.35 -4.92 0.91
C GLN A 57 0.07 -6.39 0.66
N SER A 58 0.77 -6.98 -0.31
CA SER A 58 0.49 -8.32 -0.83
C SER A 58 0.44 -9.43 0.23
N PRO A 59 1.37 -9.55 1.18
CA PRO A 59 1.31 -10.58 2.22
C PRO A 59 0.06 -10.48 3.10
N TYR A 60 -0.40 -9.27 3.38
CA TYR A 60 -1.53 -9.03 4.27
C TYR A 60 -2.89 -9.37 3.67
N LEU A 61 -3.03 -9.33 2.34
CA LEU A 61 -4.25 -9.78 1.66
C LEU A 61 -4.57 -11.25 2.01
N ASN A 62 -3.57 -12.11 2.05
CA ASN A 62 -3.74 -13.51 2.43
C ASN A 62 -4.20 -13.66 3.89
N LEU A 63 -3.70 -12.84 4.80
CA LEU A 63 -4.12 -12.89 6.21
C LEU A 63 -5.60 -12.53 6.36
N MET A 64 -6.08 -11.53 5.65
CA MET A 64 -7.47 -11.10 5.71
C MET A 64 -8.42 -12.19 5.20
N VAL A 65 -8.19 -12.75 4.01
CA VAL A 65 -9.06 -13.78 3.45
C VAL A 65 -9.02 -15.09 4.23
N SER A 66 -8.02 -15.28 5.08
CA SER A 66 -7.91 -16.45 5.95
C SER A 66 -8.29 -16.19 7.40
N GLY A 67 -8.86 -15.01 7.71
CA GLY A 67 -9.36 -14.66 9.04
C GLY A 67 -8.30 -14.34 10.09
N HIS A 68 -7.06 -14.05 9.67
CA HIS A 68 -5.96 -13.68 10.58
C HIS A 68 -5.82 -12.16 10.74
N PHE A 69 -6.88 -11.50 11.21
CA PHE A 69 -6.97 -10.04 11.25
C PHE A 69 -5.94 -9.40 12.20
N GLN A 70 -5.65 -9.99 13.35
CA GLN A 70 -4.65 -9.46 14.29
C GLN A 70 -3.24 -9.43 13.67
N GLN A 71 -2.88 -10.46 12.91
CA GLN A 71 -1.61 -10.50 12.19
C GLN A 71 -1.56 -9.52 11.02
N SER A 72 -2.70 -8.94 10.61
CA SER A 72 -2.77 -7.90 9.60
C SER A 72 -2.71 -6.47 10.15
N ASP A 73 -2.82 -6.28 11.47
CA ASP A 73 -2.72 -4.96 12.12
C ASP A 73 -1.45 -4.17 11.77
N PRO A 74 -0.26 -4.80 11.68
CA PRO A 74 0.97 -4.09 11.34
C PRO A 74 0.97 -3.44 9.96
N HIS A 75 0.12 -3.93 9.02
CA HIS A 75 0.00 -3.30 7.70
C HIS A 75 -0.34 -1.82 7.80
N ASP A 76 -1.28 -1.46 8.67
CA ASP A 76 -1.85 -0.11 8.74
C ASP A 76 -0.93 0.88 9.47
N ALA A 77 -0.08 0.37 10.37
CA ALA A 77 0.69 1.21 11.29
C ALA A 77 1.55 2.29 10.60
N PRO A 78 2.37 2.01 9.57
CA PRO A 78 3.18 3.04 8.94
C PRO A 78 2.34 4.09 8.21
N TYR A 79 1.20 3.71 7.67
CA TYR A 79 0.29 4.66 7.02
C TYR A 79 -0.33 5.61 8.03
N LEU A 80 -0.86 5.08 9.12
CA LEU A 80 -1.53 5.89 10.14
C LEU A 80 -0.55 6.79 10.91
N LYS A 81 0.65 6.30 11.20
CA LYS A 81 1.68 7.07 11.94
C LYS A 81 2.25 8.24 11.15
N LEU A 82 2.29 8.14 9.84
CA LEU A 82 3.01 9.09 9.00
C LEU A 82 2.09 10.05 8.24
N MET A 83 0.80 10.15 8.62
CA MET A 83 -0.18 11.00 7.93
C MET A 83 0.23 12.48 7.88
N GLU A 84 0.68 13.05 9.00
CA GLU A 84 1.10 14.46 9.07
C GLU A 84 2.28 14.73 8.12
N ILE A 85 3.31 13.91 8.19
CA ILE A 85 4.50 14.02 7.32
C ILE A 85 4.12 13.81 5.85
N SER A 86 3.16 12.93 5.58
CA SER A 86 2.65 12.65 4.24
C SER A 86 1.92 13.86 3.64
N ASP A 87 1.07 14.52 4.40
CA ASP A 87 0.37 15.74 3.99
C ASP A 87 1.35 16.92 3.74
N GLU A 88 2.33 17.10 4.64
CA GLU A 88 3.39 18.09 4.43
C GLU A 88 4.20 17.81 3.16
N MET A 89 4.52 16.55 2.89
CA MET A 89 5.21 16.14 1.68
C MET A 89 4.37 16.42 0.43
N CYS A 90 3.07 16.15 0.48
CA CYS A 90 2.12 16.45 -0.61
C CYS A 90 2.13 17.95 -0.92
N LYS A 91 1.96 18.80 0.08
CA LYS A 91 2.00 20.26 -0.07
C LYS A 91 3.30 20.77 -0.70
N ARG A 92 4.43 20.19 -0.27
CA ARG A 92 5.74 20.58 -0.77
C ARG A 92 6.02 20.16 -2.21
N LEU A 93 5.62 18.93 -2.58
CA LEU A 93 6.00 18.32 -3.86
C LEU A 93 4.93 18.47 -4.94
N LEU A 94 3.65 18.45 -4.56
CA LEU A 94 2.51 18.43 -5.47
C LEU A 94 1.65 19.70 -5.36
N HIS A 95 1.97 20.60 -4.40
CA HIS A 95 1.36 21.89 -4.22
C HIS A 95 -0.13 21.86 -3.86
N HIS A 96 -0.61 20.77 -3.27
CA HIS A 96 -1.95 20.63 -2.71
C HIS A 96 -1.94 19.78 -1.43
N GLU A 97 -3.04 19.78 -0.71
CA GLU A 97 -3.25 18.96 0.49
C GLU A 97 -3.66 17.54 0.12
N GLY A 98 -3.56 16.64 1.09
CA GLY A 98 -3.95 15.25 1.00
C GLY A 98 -2.79 14.31 1.29
N LEU A 99 -3.06 13.02 1.35
CA LEU A 99 -2.03 12.05 1.72
C LEU A 99 -1.30 11.52 0.49
N TYR A 100 -0.05 11.96 0.34
CA TYR A 100 0.91 11.44 -0.62
C TYR A 100 1.99 10.64 0.10
N TYR A 101 2.14 9.37 -0.24
CA TYR A 101 3.21 8.52 0.28
C TYR A 101 4.21 8.18 -0.81
N PRO A 102 5.52 8.33 -0.55
CA PRO A 102 6.55 7.87 -1.47
C PRO A 102 6.57 6.34 -1.52
N LEU A 103 7.28 5.77 -2.48
CA LEU A 103 7.38 4.33 -2.69
C LEU A 103 7.90 3.56 -1.47
N GLY A 104 8.80 4.16 -0.70
CA GLY A 104 9.43 3.54 0.46
C GLY A 104 9.05 4.23 1.76
N LEU A 105 8.65 3.45 2.75
CA LEU A 105 8.44 3.86 4.12
C LEU A 105 9.43 3.15 5.04
N GLY A 106 9.64 3.72 6.21
CA GLY A 106 10.32 3.08 7.33
C GLY A 106 9.44 3.10 8.56
N PRO A 107 9.86 2.46 9.66
CA PRO A 107 9.08 2.42 10.90
C PRO A 107 8.97 3.78 11.59
N HIS A 108 9.86 4.73 11.27
CA HIS A 108 9.96 6.03 11.93
C HIS A 108 9.89 7.21 10.98
N GLY A 109 9.64 7.00 9.70
CA GLY A 109 9.57 8.09 8.74
C GLY A 109 9.43 7.66 7.30
N LEU A 110 9.26 8.66 6.43
CA LEU A 110 9.26 8.45 4.99
C LEU A 110 10.70 8.25 4.52
N VAL A 111 10.90 7.29 3.65
CA VAL A 111 12.18 7.12 2.96
C VAL A 111 12.21 8.06 1.76
N SER A 112 13.37 8.62 1.45
CA SER A 112 13.61 9.71 0.49
C SER A 112 13.37 9.38 -0.98
N GLU A 113 12.40 8.55 -1.28
CA GLU A 113 12.07 8.15 -2.65
C GLU A 113 10.80 8.87 -3.15
N ALA A 114 10.66 10.14 -2.78
CA ALA A 114 9.55 10.97 -3.21
C ALA A 114 9.51 11.06 -4.75
N LEU A 115 8.34 10.84 -5.33
CA LEU A 115 8.09 10.78 -6.78
C LEU A 115 8.99 9.79 -7.55
N LEU A 116 9.63 8.84 -6.86
CA LEU A 116 10.32 7.77 -7.55
C LEU A 116 9.34 7.04 -8.47
N LEU A 117 9.76 6.81 -9.72
CA LEU A 117 8.94 6.21 -10.76
C LEU A 117 7.65 7.01 -11.06
N HIS A 118 7.59 8.27 -10.63
CA HIS A 118 6.41 9.14 -10.73
C HIS A 118 5.13 8.57 -10.12
N MET A 119 5.25 7.62 -9.17
CA MET A 119 4.08 6.96 -8.58
C MET A 119 3.40 7.86 -7.55
N LYS A 120 2.11 8.12 -7.74
CA LYS A 120 1.21 8.81 -6.81
C LYS A 120 0.26 7.85 -6.11
N SER A 121 0.11 6.65 -6.63
CA SER A 121 -0.86 5.63 -6.20
C SER A 121 -0.49 4.77 -4.97
N PRO A 122 0.71 4.83 -4.34
CA PRO A 122 1.01 3.99 -3.18
C PRO A 122 0.04 4.13 -2.00
N ALA A 123 -0.43 5.36 -1.72
CA ALA A 123 -1.38 5.61 -0.63
C ALA A 123 -2.73 4.91 -0.87
N ILE A 124 -3.32 5.08 -2.03
CA ILE A 124 -4.62 4.45 -2.36
C ILE A 124 -4.48 2.93 -2.44
N HIS A 125 -3.35 2.41 -2.89
CA HIS A 125 -3.09 0.96 -2.88
C HIS A 125 -3.09 0.41 -1.44
N GLY A 126 -2.46 1.10 -0.49
CA GLY A 126 -2.53 0.74 0.93
C GLY A 126 -3.95 0.82 1.51
N ALA A 127 -4.72 1.82 1.09
CA ALA A 127 -6.11 2.00 1.51
C ALA A 127 -7.01 0.81 1.13
N LEU A 128 -6.75 0.14 0.01
CA LEU A 128 -7.56 -1.02 -0.42
C LEU A 128 -7.51 -2.17 0.60
N ASN A 129 -6.35 -2.43 1.21
CA ASN A 129 -6.27 -3.45 2.26
C ASN A 129 -7.18 -3.12 3.45
N MET A 130 -7.25 -1.84 3.82
CA MET A 130 -8.13 -1.38 4.91
C MET A 130 -9.61 -1.52 4.54
N ILE A 131 -9.98 -1.18 3.32
CA ILE A 131 -11.34 -1.30 2.79
C ILE A 131 -11.76 -2.77 2.74
N TYR A 132 -10.92 -3.65 2.23
CA TYR A 132 -11.19 -5.09 2.18
C TYR A 132 -11.36 -5.69 3.58
N ARG A 133 -10.52 -5.28 4.54
CA ARG A 133 -10.65 -5.72 5.93
C ARG A 133 -11.99 -5.30 6.51
N TYR A 134 -12.38 -4.05 6.34
CA TYR A 134 -13.71 -3.57 6.79
C TYR A 134 -14.83 -4.33 6.09
N GLY A 135 -14.78 -4.50 4.77
CA GLY A 135 -15.78 -5.24 4.02
C GLY A 135 -15.96 -6.72 4.43
N ILE A 136 -14.91 -7.33 5.02
CA ILE A 136 -14.98 -8.71 5.54
C ILE A 136 -15.49 -8.73 6.98
N THR A 137 -15.10 -7.75 7.81
CA THR A 137 -15.33 -7.79 9.26
C THR A 137 -16.51 -6.98 9.71
N GLU A 138 -16.89 -5.94 8.95
CA GLU A 138 -17.90 -4.93 9.33
C GLU A 138 -17.60 -4.31 10.71
N ASP A 139 -16.32 -4.26 11.11
CA ASP A 139 -15.86 -3.74 12.40
C ASP A 139 -15.86 -2.21 12.39
N GLU A 140 -16.88 -1.61 13.03
CA GLU A 140 -17.03 -0.16 13.12
C GLU A 140 -15.90 0.53 13.88
N ALA A 141 -15.32 -0.11 14.89
CA ALA A 141 -14.18 0.45 15.63
C ALA A 141 -12.95 0.51 14.74
N TYR A 142 -12.76 -0.52 13.92
CA TYR A 142 -11.70 -0.53 12.91
C TYR A 142 -11.93 0.55 11.84
N ALA A 143 -13.17 0.68 11.34
CA ALA A 143 -13.53 1.73 10.39
C ALA A 143 -13.18 3.13 10.92
N GLN A 144 -13.57 3.43 12.16
CA GLN A 144 -13.25 4.71 12.81
C GLN A 144 -11.74 4.94 12.93
N LYS A 145 -10.95 3.89 13.20
CA LYS A 145 -9.49 3.98 13.28
C LYS A 145 -8.85 4.37 11.95
N VAL A 146 -9.31 3.79 10.84
CA VAL A 146 -8.69 4.00 9.53
C VAL A 146 -9.32 5.12 8.70
N TYR A 147 -10.52 5.57 9.07
CA TYR A 147 -11.26 6.60 8.35
C TYR A 147 -10.46 7.89 8.10
N PRO A 148 -9.70 8.46 9.08
CA PRO A 148 -8.91 9.66 8.82
C PRO A 148 -7.89 9.48 7.68
N TYR A 149 -7.28 8.30 7.58
CA TYR A 149 -6.38 7.97 6.49
C TYR A 149 -7.12 7.87 5.15
N LEU A 150 -8.23 7.13 5.12
CA LEU A 150 -9.05 6.99 3.91
C LEU A 150 -9.52 8.37 3.42
N ARG A 151 -10.00 9.22 4.33
CA ARG A 151 -10.39 10.58 4.00
C ARG A 151 -9.25 11.40 3.40
N GLY A 152 -8.05 11.34 3.99
CA GLY A 152 -6.89 12.04 3.47
C GLY A 152 -6.42 11.54 2.09
N VAL A 153 -6.61 10.24 1.80
CA VAL A 153 -6.38 9.67 0.47
C VAL A 153 -7.43 10.18 -0.53
N ALA A 154 -8.70 10.26 -0.13
CA ALA A 154 -9.75 10.85 -0.97
C ALA A 154 -9.45 12.33 -1.29
N ASP A 155 -9.12 13.12 -0.27
CA ASP A 155 -8.77 14.53 -0.41
C ASP A 155 -7.60 14.75 -1.38
N PHE A 156 -6.61 13.85 -1.36
CA PHE A 156 -5.51 13.84 -2.33
C PHE A 156 -6.04 13.71 -3.77
N TRP A 157 -6.83 12.67 -4.04
CA TRP A 157 -7.29 12.40 -5.40
C TRP A 157 -8.32 13.41 -5.89
N GLU A 158 -9.16 13.95 -5.02
CA GLU A 158 -10.07 15.03 -5.38
C GLU A 158 -9.33 16.27 -5.93
N LYS A 159 -8.11 16.52 -5.48
CA LYS A 159 -7.29 17.66 -5.89
C LYS A 159 -6.30 17.35 -7.01
N ASP A 160 -5.81 16.10 -7.08
CA ASP A 160 -4.82 15.69 -8.08
C ASP A 160 -5.46 15.34 -9.46
N LEU A 161 -6.74 14.92 -9.44
CA LEU A 161 -7.47 14.62 -10.67
C LEU A 161 -7.74 15.87 -11.50
N VAL A 162 -7.48 15.77 -12.80
CA VAL A 162 -7.73 16.85 -13.77
C VAL A 162 -9.06 16.62 -14.48
N CYS A 163 -10.01 17.55 -14.32
CA CYS A 163 -11.28 17.50 -15.06
C CYS A 163 -11.13 18.18 -16.43
N ARG A 164 -11.43 17.45 -17.52
CA ARG A 164 -11.48 17.97 -18.89
C ARG A 164 -12.80 17.53 -19.51
N ASP A 165 -13.58 18.47 -19.98
CA ASP A 165 -14.88 18.22 -20.62
C ASP A 165 -15.84 17.34 -19.80
N GLY A 166 -15.80 17.50 -18.46
CA GLY A 166 -16.62 16.73 -17.52
C GLY A 166 -16.12 15.31 -17.22
N VAL A 167 -14.93 14.96 -17.70
CA VAL A 167 -14.26 13.67 -17.42
C VAL A 167 -13.02 13.90 -16.58
N TYR A 168 -12.86 13.09 -15.52
CA TYR A 168 -11.68 13.13 -14.68
C TYR A 168 -10.55 12.26 -15.23
N HIS A 169 -9.35 12.80 -15.20
CA HIS A 169 -8.13 12.16 -15.68
C HIS A 169 -7.09 12.08 -14.56
N VAL A 170 -6.42 10.94 -14.46
CA VAL A 170 -5.19 10.79 -13.69
C VAL A 170 -4.02 11.23 -14.56
N VAL A 171 -3.32 12.28 -14.16
CA VAL A 171 -2.22 12.87 -14.93
C VAL A 171 -0.93 12.81 -14.14
N GLY A 172 0.14 12.35 -14.77
CA GLY A 172 1.48 12.32 -14.16
C GLY A 172 1.68 11.26 -13.09
N ASP A 173 0.87 10.21 -13.09
CA ASP A 173 1.08 9.03 -12.24
C ASP A 173 1.75 7.91 -13.03
N GLY A 174 2.84 7.38 -12.51
CA GLY A 174 3.59 6.30 -13.15
C GLY A 174 2.81 4.99 -13.10
N MET A 175 2.76 4.30 -14.24
CA MET A 175 2.20 2.95 -14.29
C MET A 175 3.18 1.96 -13.66
N HIS A 176 3.06 1.72 -12.38
CA HIS A 176 3.76 0.70 -11.59
C HIS A 176 5.19 0.44 -12.10
N GLU A 177 6.24 0.85 -11.63
CA GLU A 177 7.64 0.64 -12.01
C GLU A 177 8.02 0.77 -13.52
N ARG A 178 7.06 1.03 -14.39
CA ARG A 178 7.34 1.32 -15.80
C ARG A 178 7.64 2.80 -16.00
N THR A 179 8.89 3.12 -15.78
CA THR A 179 9.50 4.40 -16.15
C THR A 179 10.47 4.24 -17.31
N ASP A 180 10.22 3.26 -18.15
CA ASP A 180 10.95 3.17 -19.39
C ASP A 180 10.91 4.55 -20.02
N GLY A 181 12.04 5.16 -20.21
CA GLY A 181 12.38 6.48 -20.68
C GLY A 181 11.37 7.24 -21.56
N ASN A 182 10.33 6.58 -21.99
CA ASN A 182 9.18 7.03 -22.76
C ASN A 182 8.35 8.14 -22.09
N ILE A 183 8.42 8.31 -20.76
CA ILE A 183 7.81 9.47 -20.11
C ILE A 183 8.44 10.77 -20.60
N ARG A 184 9.74 10.76 -20.94
CA ARG A 184 10.44 11.94 -21.47
C ARG A 184 10.12 12.19 -22.93
N ASP A 185 9.92 11.14 -23.70
CA ASP A 185 9.76 11.21 -25.15
C ASP A 185 8.30 11.27 -25.61
N ASN A 186 7.37 10.70 -24.83
CA ASN A 186 5.95 10.53 -25.19
C ASN A 186 4.96 11.39 -24.37
N GLY A 187 5.47 12.32 -23.56
CA GLY A 187 4.61 13.18 -22.73
C GLY A 187 4.32 12.63 -21.35
N VAL A 188 3.42 13.30 -20.64
CA VAL A 188 3.02 12.96 -19.27
C VAL A 188 2.11 11.74 -19.29
N PRO A 189 2.37 10.69 -18.50
CA PRO A 189 1.49 9.54 -18.44
C PRO A 189 0.08 9.93 -18.01
N GLU A 190 -0.91 9.41 -18.69
CA GLU A 190 -2.31 9.62 -18.34
C GLU A 190 -3.05 8.30 -18.14
N ASN A 191 -3.94 8.30 -17.17
CA ASN A 191 -4.90 7.22 -16.91
C ASN A 191 -4.27 5.83 -16.80
N PRO A 192 -3.25 5.63 -15.96
CA PRO A 192 -2.66 4.31 -15.76
C PRO A 192 -3.72 3.35 -15.21
N VAL A 193 -3.82 2.18 -15.82
CA VAL A 193 -4.91 1.21 -15.57
C VAL A 193 -5.00 0.74 -14.14
N ASN A 194 -3.85 0.57 -13.46
CA ASN A 194 -3.82 0.18 -12.06
C ASN A 194 -4.41 1.27 -11.15
N THR A 195 -4.06 2.54 -11.36
CA THR A 195 -4.58 3.66 -10.57
C THR A 195 -6.07 3.87 -10.81
N LEU A 196 -6.53 3.76 -12.06
CA LEU A 196 -7.97 3.78 -12.36
C LEU A 196 -8.70 2.62 -11.68
N GLY A 197 -8.09 1.45 -11.62
CA GLY A 197 -8.61 0.30 -10.87
C GLY A 197 -8.71 0.58 -9.37
N TYR A 198 -7.69 1.18 -8.78
CA TYR A 198 -7.70 1.56 -7.37
C TYR A 198 -8.77 2.60 -7.07
N LEU A 199 -8.85 3.67 -7.86
CA LEU A 199 -9.88 4.71 -7.71
C LEU A 199 -11.31 4.19 -7.86
N LYS A 200 -11.52 3.21 -8.73
CA LYS A 200 -12.83 2.60 -8.91
C LYS A 200 -13.23 1.71 -7.71
N THR A 201 -12.27 1.12 -7.03
CA THR A 201 -12.49 0.22 -5.88
C THR A 201 -12.60 1.00 -4.59
N PHE A 202 -11.83 2.09 -4.47
CA PHE A 202 -11.84 3.00 -3.34
C PHE A 202 -13.16 3.78 -3.24
#